data_590bf4c766a55f42ff318ee9a3cfc23f
#
_entry.id   590bf4c766a55f42ff318ee9a3cfc23f
#
_cell.length_a   1.000
_cell.length_b   1.000
_cell.length_c   1.000
_cell.angle_alpha   90.00
_cell.angle_beta   90.00
_cell.angle_gamma   90.00
#
_symmetry.space_group_name_H-M   'P 1'
#
loop_
_entity.id
_entity.type
_entity.pdbx_description
1 polymer ?
#
loop_
_entity_poly.entity_id
_entity_poly.type
_entity_poly.pdbx_seq_one_letter_code
_entity_poly.pdbx_strand_id
1 'polypeptide(L)'
;MEDNITDTNVHPPIDHYCAAVFELIEDRIPTSQSNIAKRLGISRTSVFEMLNRLEKEDIIIKDKNITLTKKGLIHAKKIVAKHRLAERFLAEVMKLSWEEAHSEAGKWEHVISAKVQTRMEEMLGDPATCPRGNPIPGKAEVSKDERSLSELLEKQEFTVSRITESIETIPGELTRLYVHNVLPKAKGKVISIINGEFKIEVAGKEVLIPIDSAKELKVI
;
A
#
# COMPACT_ATOMS: atom_id res chain seq x y z
N MET A 1 17.99 -29.02 13.13
CA MET A 1 18.47 -28.94 11.75
C MET A 1 17.48 -28.01 11.04
N GLU A 2 17.84 -26.74 10.98
CA GLU A 2 17.05 -25.73 10.30
C GLU A 2 17.53 -25.71 8.85
N ASP A 3 16.68 -26.20 7.94
CA ASP A 3 16.96 -26.12 6.51
C ASP A 3 16.78 -24.67 6.05
N ASN A 4 17.90 -23.97 6.02
CA ASN A 4 18.03 -22.65 5.41
C ASN A 4 18.00 -22.84 3.88
N ILE A 5 16.81 -23.00 3.30
CA ILE A 5 16.63 -22.91 1.84
C ILE A 5 16.37 -21.44 1.51
N THR A 6 17.43 -20.66 1.41
CA THR A 6 17.42 -19.38 0.71
C THR A 6 17.46 -19.67 -0.79
N ASP A 7 16.31 -19.98 -1.38
CA ASP A 7 16.17 -20.01 -2.84
C ASP A 7 16.05 -18.58 -3.35
N THR A 8 17.19 -17.98 -3.69
CA THR A 8 17.35 -16.56 -4.04
C THR A 8 16.92 -16.24 -5.49
N ASN A 9 16.17 -17.11 -6.16
CA ASN A 9 15.77 -16.95 -7.56
C ASN A 9 14.26 -17.12 -7.84
N VAL A 10 13.39 -17.01 -6.85
CA VAL A 10 11.94 -17.03 -7.11
C VAL A 10 11.49 -15.63 -7.52
N HIS A 11 11.30 -15.42 -8.82
CA HIS A 11 10.64 -14.20 -9.29
C HIS A 11 9.22 -14.14 -8.75
N PRO A 12 8.79 -13.01 -8.16
CA PRO A 12 7.39 -12.83 -7.78
C PRO A 12 6.45 -13.10 -8.95
N PRO A 13 5.23 -13.61 -8.69
CA PRO A 13 4.23 -13.78 -9.73
C PRO A 13 3.97 -12.50 -10.52
N ILE A 14 3.53 -12.63 -11.78
CA ILE A 14 3.18 -11.50 -12.65
C ILE A 14 2.22 -10.53 -11.96
N ASP A 15 1.29 -11.05 -11.19
CA ASP A 15 0.29 -10.27 -10.46
C ASP A 15 0.93 -9.26 -9.48
N HIS A 16 2.03 -9.62 -8.81
CA HIS A 16 2.75 -8.70 -7.91
C HIS A 16 3.40 -7.53 -8.65
N TYR A 17 3.90 -7.75 -9.87
CA TYR A 17 4.42 -6.64 -10.69
C TYR A 17 3.30 -5.71 -11.14
N CYS A 18 2.15 -6.28 -11.53
CA CYS A 18 0.98 -5.48 -11.89
C CYS A 18 0.46 -4.67 -10.69
N ALA A 19 0.40 -5.30 -9.51
CA ALA A 19 0.03 -4.63 -8.26
C ALA A 19 1.00 -3.49 -7.93
N ALA A 20 2.31 -3.76 -7.96
CA ALA A 20 3.33 -2.74 -7.66
C ALA A 20 3.25 -1.53 -8.61
N VAL A 21 3.05 -1.74 -9.91
CA VAL A 21 2.86 -0.64 -10.87
C VAL A 21 1.58 0.13 -10.59
N PHE A 22 0.47 -0.58 -10.28
CA PHE A 22 -0.82 0.03 -9.96
C PHE A 22 -0.72 0.90 -8.69
N GLU A 23 -0.13 0.40 -7.63
CA GLU A 23 0.02 1.08 -6.35
C GLU A 23 0.95 2.29 -6.46
N LEU A 24 2.06 2.19 -7.21
CA LEU A 24 2.92 3.33 -7.47
C LEU A 24 2.18 4.45 -8.22
N ILE A 25 1.32 4.10 -9.20
CA ILE A 25 0.47 5.07 -9.90
C ILE A 25 -0.54 5.70 -8.92
N GLU A 26 -1.18 4.89 -8.09
CA GLU A 26 -2.14 5.33 -7.08
C GLU A 26 -1.49 6.29 -6.07
N ASP A 27 -0.24 6.01 -5.67
CA ASP A 27 0.54 6.84 -4.75
C ASP A 27 1.20 8.05 -5.42
N ARG A 28 1.01 8.24 -6.74
CA ARG A 28 1.65 9.30 -7.55
C ARG A 28 3.18 9.25 -7.53
N ILE A 29 3.72 8.05 -7.36
CA ILE A 29 5.16 7.77 -7.40
C ILE A 29 5.56 7.36 -8.82
N PRO A 30 6.67 7.87 -9.40
CA PRO A 30 7.12 7.45 -10.71
C PRO A 30 7.31 5.94 -10.81
N THR A 31 6.71 5.30 -11.81
CA THR A 31 6.78 3.86 -12.05
C THR A 31 8.08 3.46 -12.75
N SER A 32 9.19 3.84 -12.14
CA SER A 32 10.52 3.46 -12.61
C SER A 32 10.88 2.03 -12.19
N GLN A 33 11.75 1.38 -12.93
CA GLN A 33 12.33 0.08 -12.57
C GLN A 33 12.88 0.08 -11.13
N SER A 34 13.49 1.18 -10.70
CA SER A 34 14.04 1.34 -9.35
C SER A 34 12.96 1.34 -8.27
N ASN A 35 11.84 2.05 -8.51
CA ASN A 35 10.75 2.12 -7.55
C ASN A 35 9.97 0.80 -7.49
N ILE A 36 9.81 0.11 -8.63
CA ILE A 36 9.24 -1.25 -8.66
C ILE A 36 10.13 -2.23 -7.89
N ALA A 37 11.46 -2.18 -8.09
CA ALA A 37 12.40 -3.01 -7.36
C ALA A 37 12.33 -2.77 -5.85
N LYS A 38 12.26 -1.51 -5.43
CA LYS A 38 12.09 -1.12 -4.03
C LYS A 38 10.77 -1.64 -3.46
N ARG A 39 9.66 -1.49 -4.20
CA ARG A 39 8.33 -1.94 -3.78
C ARG A 39 8.27 -3.45 -3.60
N LEU A 40 8.90 -4.22 -4.49
CA LEU A 40 8.90 -5.68 -4.47
C LEU A 40 10.01 -6.29 -3.59
N GLY A 41 10.94 -5.49 -3.08
CA GLY A 41 12.08 -5.97 -2.29
C GLY A 41 13.06 -6.85 -3.08
N ILE A 42 13.18 -6.65 -4.40
CA ILE A 42 14.00 -7.47 -5.29
C ILE A 42 15.03 -6.65 -6.08
N SER A 43 15.96 -7.33 -6.76
CA SER A 43 17.00 -6.69 -7.54
C SER A 43 16.43 -5.96 -8.78
N ARG A 44 17.10 -4.88 -9.21
CA ARG A 44 16.75 -4.18 -10.45
C ARG A 44 16.89 -5.11 -11.67
N THR A 45 17.86 -6.01 -11.65
CA THR A 45 18.06 -6.98 -12.75
C THR A 45 16.85 -7.89 -12.89
N SER A 46 16.37 -8.47 -11.79
CA SER A 46 15.16 -9.30 -11.78
C SER A 46 13.93 -8.55 -12.28
N VAL A 47 13.79 -7.28 -11.87
CA VAL A 47 12.71 -6.42 -12.37
C VAL A 47 12.85 -6.21 -13.88
N PHE A 48 14.04 -5.89 -14.39
CA PHE A 48 14.28 -5.67 -15.82
C PHE A 48 13.88 -6.88 -16.66
N GLU A 49 14.29 -8.08 -16.27
CA GLU A 49 13.96 -9.32 -16.98
C GLU A 49 12.44 -9.56 -17.03
N MET A 50 11.77 -9.39 -15.90
CA MET A 50 10.32 -9.56 -15.84
C MET A 50 9.58 -8.48 -16.62
N LEU A 51 10.00 -7.22 -16.56
CA LEU A 51 9.37 -6.15 -17.34
C LEU A 51 9.49 -6.41 -18.86
N ASN A 52 10.61 -6.96 -19.33
CA ASN A 52 10.75 -7.35 -20.72
C ASN A 52 9.76 -8.47 -21.12
N ARG A 53 9.49 -9.38 -20.21
CA ARG A 53 8.49 -10.43 -20.40
C ARG A 53 7.07 -9.86 -20.41
N LEU A 54 6.73 -9.03 -19.44
CA LEU A 54 5.40 -8.40 -19.31
C LEU A 54 5.06 -7.50 -20.51
N GLU A 55 6.05 -6.82 -21.08
CA GLU A 55 5.87 -6.02 -22.29
C GLU A 55 5.53 -6.92 -23.50
N LYS A 56 6.25 -8.05 -23.69
CA LYS A 56 5.96 -9.03 -24.75
C LYS A 56 4.59 -9.69 -24.60
N GLU A 57 4.11 -9.83 -23.36
CA GLU A 57 2.78 -10.41 -23.05
C GLU A 57 1.65 -9.37 -23.11
N ASP A 58 1.93 -8.12 -23.54
CA ASP A 58 0.98 -7.00 -23.59
C ASP A 58 0.33 -6.70 -22.24
N ILE A 59 1.11 -6.78 -21.17
CA ILE A 59 0.69 -6.46 -19.80
C ILE A 59 1.05 -5.03 -19.42
N ILE A 60 2.23 -4.59 -19.85
CA ILE A 60 2.76 -3.24 -19.57
C ILE A 60 3.22 -2.56 -20.87
N ILE A 61 3.37 -1.24 -20.77
CA ILE A 61 4.04 -0.40 -21.76
C ILE A 61 5.27 0.19 -21.08
N LYS A 62 6.44 0.00 -21.71
CA LYS A 62 7.70 0.59 -21.25
C LYS A 62 7.99 1.86 -22.03
N ASP A 63 7.87 2.99 -21.34
CA ASP A 63 8.29 4.30 -21.83
C ASP A 63 9.08 4.99 -20.72
N LYS A 64 9.09 6.30 -20.65
CA LYS A 64 9.70 7.09 -19.56
C LYS A 64 9.23 6.61 -18.18
N ASN A 65 7.96 6.26 -18.06
CA ASN A 65 7.36 5.55 -16.94
C ASN A 65 6.74 4.25 -17.43
N ILE A 66 6.76 3.23 -16.59
CA ILE A 66 6.11 1.95 -16.88
C ILE A 66 4.62 2.11 -16.58
N THR A 67 3.76 1.77 -17.54
CA THR A 67 2.31 1.83 -17.39
C THR A 67 1.66 0.49 -17.66
N LEU A 68 0.47 0.27 -17.11
CA LEU A 68 -0.32 -0.93 -17.35
C LEU A 68 -1.13 -0.78 -18.65
N THR A 69 -1.13 -1.81 -19.49
CA THR A 69 -2.12 -1.92 -20.55
C THR A 69 -3.52 -2.14 -19.95
N LYS A 70 -4.56 -2.14 -20.78
CA LYS A 70 -5.91 -2.52 -20.32
C LYS A 70 -5.92 -3.92 -19.68
N LYS A 71 -5.18 -4.87 -20.24
CA LYS A 71 -5.04 -6.23 -19.73
C LYS A 71 -4.31 -6.24 -18.38
N GLY A 72 -3.17 -5.54 -18.29
CA GLY A 72 -2.43 -5.40 -17.02
C GLY A 72 -3.22 -4.73 -15.92
N LEU A 73 -4.01 -3.70 -16.25
CA LEU A 73 -4.86 -3.01 -15.27
C LEU A 73 -5.96 -3.92 -14.71
N ILE A 74 -6.54 -4.81 -15.54
CA ILE A 74 -7.52 -5.81 -15.06
C ILE A 74 -6.85 -6.77 -14.06
N HIS A 75 -5.64 -7.27 -14.38
CA HIS A 75 -4.88 -8.12 -13.47
C HIS A 75 -4.57 -7.39 -12.15
N ALA A 76 -4.01 -6.19 -12.22
CA ALA A 76 -3.67 -5.39 -11.05
C ALA A 76 -4.88 -5.16 -10.14
N LYS A 77 -5.98 -4.64 -10.69
CA LYS A 77 -7.21 -4.36 -9.92
C LYS A 77 -7.75 -5.61 -9.23
N LYS A 78 -7.70 -6.75 -9.90
CA LYS A 78 -8.20 -8.01 -9.33
C LYS A 78 -7.39 -8.47 -8.13
N ILE A 79 -6.06 -8.44 -8.22
CA ILE A 79 -5.19 -8.91 -7.14
C ILE A 79 -5.20 -7.92 -5.97
N VAL A 80 -5.09 -6.62 -6.24
CA VAL A 80 -5.13 -5.57 -5.21
C VAL A 80 -6.48 -5.55 -4.49
N ALA A 81 -7.61 -5.77 -5.19
CA ALA A 81 -8.91 -5.85 -4.53
C ALA A 81 -8.98 -7.02 -3.54
N LYS A 82 -8.49 -8.20 -3.94
CA LYS A 82 -8.43 -9.36 -3.05
C LYS A 82 -7.52 -9.15 -1.85
N HIS A 83 -6.34 -8.59 -2.09
CA HIS A 83 -5.37 -8.27 -1.04
C HIS A 83 -5.99 -7.35 0.01
N ARG A 84 -6.50 -6.20 -0.40
CA ARG A 84 -7.08 -5.18 0.49
C ARG A 84 -8.33 -5.66 1.23
N LEU A 85 -9.15 -6.49 0.58
CA LEU A 85 -10.28 -7.15 1.23
C LEU A 85 -9.82 -8.17 2.27
N ALA A 86 -8.81 -8.98 1.95
CA ALA A 86 -8.23 -9.95 2.86
C ALA A 86 -7.61 -9.27 4.08
N GLU A 87 -6.81 -8.20 3.89
CA GLU A 87 -6.28 -7.40 5.00
C GLU A 87 -7.39 -6.95 5.95
N ARG A 88 -8.48 -6.42 5.38
CA ARG A 88 -9.59 -5.93 6.18
C ARG A 88 -10.26 -7.04 6.97
N PHE A 89 -10.50 -8.18 6.33
CA PHE A 89 -11.09 -9.35 7.00
C PHE A 89 -10.19 -9.88 8.13
N LEU A 90 -8.90 -10.02 7.86
CA LEU A 90 -7.91 -10.51 8.81
C LEU A 90 -7.77 -9.56 10.02
N ALA A 91 -7.75 -8.26 9.80
CA ALA A 91 -7.66 -7.29 10.87
C ALA A 91 -8.96 -7.15 11.66
N GLU A 92 -10.13 -7.06 11.00
CA GLU A 92 -11.39 -6.76 11.69
C GLU A 92 -12.11 -7.99 12.25
N VAL A 93 -12.04 -9.13 11.56
CA VAL A 93 -12.72 -10.36 11.98
C VAL A 93 -11.78 -11.26 12.78
N MET A 94 -10.57 -11.52 12.28
CA MET A 94 -9.59 -12.38 12.94
C MET A 94 -8.73 -11.67 13.98
N LYS A 95 -8.80 -10.33 14.05
CA LYS A 95 -8.10 -9.50 15.05
C LYS A 95 -6.57 -9.58 14.96
N LEU A 96 -6.05 -9.86 13.79
CA LEU A 96 -4.62 -9.78 13.53
C LEU A 96 -4.16 -8.32 13.56
N SER A 97 -2.91 -8.09 13.93
CA SER A 97 -2.26 -6.79 13.74
C SER A 97 -2.22 -6.42 12.27
N TRP A 98 -2.04 -5.14 11.94
CA TRP A 98 -1.97 -4.70 10.54
C TRP A 98 -0.81 -5.33 9.77
N GLU A 99 0.34 -5.55 10.44
CA GLU A 99 1.50 -6.22 9.86
C GLU A 99 1.22 -7.69 9.56
N GLU A 100 0.62 -8.41 10.52
CA GLU A 100 0.22 -9.81 10.32
C GLU A 100 -0.87 -9.93 9.25
N ALA A 101 -1.87 -9.05 9.27
CA ALA A 101 -2.95 -9.03 8.30
C ALA A 101 -2.43 -8.82 6.88
N HIS A 102 -1.47 -7.90 6.68
CA HIS A 102 -0.84 -7.67 5.38
C HIS A 102 -0.04 -8.89 4.92
N SER A 103 0.82 -9.44 5.78
CA SER A 103 1.62 -10.63 5.46
C SER A 103 0.76 -11.82 5.07
N GLU A 104 -0.34 -12.07 5.77
CA GLU A 104 -1.27 -13.15 5.46
C GLU A 104 -2.11 -12.84 4.20
N ALA A 105 -2.53 -11.59 4.00
CA ALA A 105 -3.26 -11.17 2.80
C ALA A 105 -2.48 -11.46 1.51
N GLY A 106 -1.16 -11.26 1.51
CA GLY A 106 -0.28 -11.61 0.39
C GLY A 106 -0.29 -13.10 0.02
N LYS A 107 -0.59 -13.98 0.97
CA LYS A 107 -0.78 -15.41 0.71
C LYS A 107 -2.21 -15.71 0.22
N TRP A 108 -3.20 -15.03 0.77
CA TRP A 108 -4.61 -15.27 0.52
C TRP A 108 -5.08 -14.74 -0.85
N GLU A 109 -4.53 -13.64 -1.33
CA GLU A 109 -4.95 -12.96 -2.58
C GLU A 109 -4.95 -13.88 -3.79
N HIS A 110 -4.05 -14.88 -3.83
CA HIS A 110 -3.95 -15.84 -4.92
C HIS A 110 -4.96 -17.00 -4.83
N VAL A 111 -5.41 -17.34 -3.63
CA VAL A 111 -6.27 -18.53 -3.38
C VAL A 111 -7.72 -18.19 -3.09
N ILE A 112 -8.06 -16.94 -2.79
CA ILE A 112 -9.44 -16.51 -2.55
C ILE A 112 -10.28 -16.73 -3.82
N SER A 113 -11.28 -17.61 -3.71
CA SER A 113 -12.28 -17.81 -4.78
C SER A 113 -13.29 -16.66 -4.81
N ALA A 114 -13.98 -16.47 -5.94
CA ALA A 114 -15.03 -15.44 -6.04
C ALA A 114 -16.13 -15.63 -4.97
N LYS A 115 -16.49 -16.89 -4.66
CA LYS A 115 -17.48 -17.18 -3.61
C LYS A 115 -17.03 -16.74 -2.22
N VAL A 116 -15.76 -16.98 -1.88
CA VAL A 116 -15.18 -16.55 -0.59
C VAL A 116 -15.09 -15.03 -0.54
N GLN A 117 -14.61 -14.39 -1.63
CA GLN A 117 -14.56 -12.94 -1.74
C GLN A 117 -15.93 -12.29 -1.47
N THR A 118 -17.00 -12.76 -2.13
CA THR A 118 -18.36 -12.26 -1.90
C THR A 118 -18.78 -12.39 -0.45
N ARG A 119 -18.48 -13.53 0.20
CA ARG A 119 -18.82 -13.71 1.62
C ARG A 119 -18.04 -12.80 2.55
N MET A 120 -16.77 -12.55 2.26
CA MET A 120 -15.97 -11.58 3.01
C MET A 120 -16.54 -10.16 2.86
N GLU A 121 -16.93 -9.75 1.65
CA GLU A 121 -17.58 -8.46 1.37
C GLU A 121 -18.89 -8.32 2.18
N GLU A 122 -19.76 -9.35 2.15
CA GLU A 122 -21.00 -9.36 2.93
C GLU A 122 -20.75 -9.24 4.45
N MET A 123 -19.79 -10.00 4.98
CA MET A 123 -19.46 -9.98 6.42
C MET A 123 -18.91 -8.65 6.90
N LEU A 124 -18.21 -7.94 6.02
CA LEU A 124 -17.58 -6.63 6.28
C LEU A 124 -18.50 -5.44 5.94
N GLY A 125 -19.72 -5.69 5.43
CA GLY A 125 -20.65 -4.64 5.04
C GLY A 125 -20.21 -3.88 3.77
N ASP A 126 -19.67 -4.59 2.79
CA ASP A 126 -19.19 -4.05 1.50
C ASP A 126 -18.15 -2.92 1.65
N PRO A 127 -16.97 -3.21 2.18
CA PRO A 127 -15.99 -2.20 2.54
C PRO A 127 -15.41 -1.49 1.32
N ALA A 128 -15.26 -0.18 1.41
CA ALA A 128 -14.68 0.64 0.36
C ALA A 128 -13.14 0.67 0.38
N THR A 129 -12.53 0.40 1.53
CA THR A 129 -11.08 0.52 1.76
C THR A 129 -10.52 -0.63 2.58
N CYS A 130 -9.22 -0.86 2.53
CA CYS A 130 -8.50 -1.70 3.50
C CYS A 130 -8.40 -1.00 4.88
N PRO A 131 -7.88 -1.64 5.94
CA PRO A 131 -7.75 -1.04 7.27
C PRO A 131 -6.94 0.27 7.28
N ARG A 132 -5.97 0.39 6.40
CA ARG A 132 -5.09 1.56 6.25
C ARG A 132 -5.69 2.68 5.40
N GLY A 133 -6.93 2.52 4.89
CA GLY A 133 -7.63 3.51 4.08
C GLY A 133 -7.39 3.42 2.58
N ASN A 134 -6.53 2.52 2.10
CA ASN A 134 -6.29 2.35 0.66
C ASN A 134 -7.56 1.81 -0.02
N PRO A 135 -8.03 2.43 -1.12
CA PRO A 135 -9.31 2.11 -1.74
C PRO A 135 -9.29 0.70 -2.37
N ILE A 136 -10.34 -0.09 -2.14
CA ILE A 136 -10.51 -1.38 -2.82
C ILE A 136 -10.91 -1.09 -4.27
N PRO A 137 -10.12 -1.52 -5.28
CA PRO A 137 -10.43 -1.30 -6.69
C PRO A 137 -11.83 -1.77 -7.07
N GLY A 138 -12.60 -0.89 -7.69
CA GLY A 138 -14.01 -1.12 -8.03
C GLY A 138 -15.01 -0.73 -6.95
N LYS A 139 -14.57 -0.38 -5.73
CA LYS A 139 -15.41 0.11 -4.63
C LYS A 139 -15.19 1.60 -4.34
N ALA A 140 -13.94 2.04 -4.40
CA ALA A 140 -13.57 3.45 -4.20
C ALA A 140 -12.35 3.83 -5.05
N GLU A 141 -12.08 5.12 -5.10
CA GLU A 141 -10.91 5.72 -5.74
C GLU A 141 -10.20 6.66 -4.76
N VAL A 142 -8.92 6.94 -5.01
CA VAL A 142 -8.14 7.92 -4.25
C VAL A 142 -8.74 9.32 -4.44
N SER A 143 -8.87 10.06 -3.35
CA SER A 143 -9.35 11.46 -3.40
C SER A 143 -8.41 12.34 -4.23
N LYS A 144 -8.99 13.23 -5.03
CA LYS A 144 -8.21 14.21 -5.81
C LYS A 144 -7.56 15.27 -4.93
N ASP A 145 -8.16 15.54 -3.77
CA ASP A 145 -7.70 16.54 -2.81
C ASP A 145 -6.65 15.98 -1.83
N GLU A 146 -6.32 14.70 -1.98
CA GLU A 146 -5.33 14.02 -1.15
C GLU A 146 -3.92 14.54 -1.46
N ARG A 147 -3.19 14.84 -0.40
CA ARG A 147 -1.76 15.20 -0.43
C ARG A 147 -0.99 14.48 0.66
N SER A 148 0.32 14.51 0.58
CA SER A 148 1.18 13.95 1.61
C SER A 148 1.20 14.84 2.85
N LEU A 149 1.27 14.26 4.06
CA LEU A 149 1.51 15.02 5.29
C LEU A 149 2.78 15.88 5.17
N SER A 150 3.78 15.39 4.44
CA SER A 150 5.04 16.11 4.19
C SER A 150 4.90 17.43 3.40
N GLU A 151 3.74 17.66 2.78
CA GLU A 151 3.42 18.88 2.03
C GLU A 151 2.71 19.93 2.87
N LEU A 152 2.34 19.57 4.12
CA LEU A 152 1.69 20.50 5.03
C LEU A 152 2.67 21.47 5.68
N LEU A 153 2.15 22.64 6.02
CA LEU A 153 2.84 23.66 6.80
C LEU A 153 2.44 23.58 8.29
N GLU A 154 3.22 24.22 9.13
CA GLU A 154 2.87 24.37 10.55
C GLU A 154 1.49 25.00 10.72
N LYS A 155 0.80 24.57 11.77
CA LYS A 155 -0.55 24.99 12.17
C LYS A 155 -1.67 24.54 11.22
N GLN A 156 -1.38 23.86 10.11
CA GLN A 156 -2.41 23.30 9.25
C GLN A 156 -3.09 22.11 9.93
N GLU A 157 -4.40 22.06 9.81
CA GLU A 157 -5.22 20.93 10.22
C GLU A 157 -5.35 19.95 9.06
N PHE A 158 -5.57 18.69 9.39
CA PHE A 158 -5.72 17.63 8.41
C PHE A 158 -6.62 16.51 8.92
N THR A 159 -7.11 15.72 8.00
CA THR A 159 -7.71 14.41 8.30
C THR A 159 -6.90 13.35 7.58
N VAL A 160 -6.49 12.30 8.30
CA VAL A 160 -5.78 11.17 7.70
C VAL A 160 -6.72 10.48 6.71
N SER A 161 -6.33 10.43 5.45
CA SER A 161 -7.05 9.73 4.38
C SER A 161 -6.66 8.26 4.35
N ARG A 162 -5.37 8.00 4.16
CA ARG A 162 -4.81 6.65 4.13
C ARG A 162 -3.30 6.64 4.44
N ILE A 163 -2.81 5.44 4.71
CA ILE A 163 -1.38 5.14 4.84
C ILE A 163 -1.01 4.26 3.65
N THR A 164 -0.05 4.71 2.83
CA THR A 164 0.31 3.99 1.60
C THR A 164 0.99 2.65 1.89
N GLU A 165 1.04 1.79 0.88
CA GLU A 165 1.72 0.49 1.01
C GLU A 165 3.23 0.65 1.27
N SER A 166 3.85 1.75 0.82
CA SER A 166 5.28 2.03 1.00
C SER A 166 5.71 2.17 2.46
N ILE A 167 4.80 2.45 3.39
CA ILE A 167 5.10 2.55 4.83
C ILE A 167 5.77 1.28 5.37
N GLU A 168 5.47 0.12 4.80
CA GLU A 168 6.01 -1.17 5.20
C GLU A 168 7.51 -1.31 4.93
N THR A 169 8.05 -0.49 4.04
CA THR A 169 9.50 -0.42 3.81
C THR A 169 10.24 0.26 4.98
N ILE A 170 9.52 0.84 5.95
CA ILE A 170 10.05 1.50 7.14
C ILE A 170 9.76 0.60 8.34
N PRO A 171 10.76 -0.12 8.89
CA PRO A 171 10.53 -1.10 9.94
C PRO A 171 9.83 -0.54 11.17
N GLY A 172 8.78 -1.22 11.64
CA GLY A 172 8.02 -0.87 12.85
C GLY A 172 7.13 0.36 12.73
N GLU A 173 7.15 1.06 11.59
CA GLU A 173 6.42 2.33 11.45
C GLU A 173 4.91 2.13 11.39
N LEU A 174 4.45 1.08 10.75
CA LEU A 174 3.02 0.75 10.69
C LEU A 174 2.44 0.51 12.09
N THR A 175 3.12 -0.27 12.91
CA THR A 175 2.75 -0.50 14.32
C THR A 175 2.80 0.80 15.12
N ARG A 176 3.82 1.63 14.91
CA ARG A 176 3.96 2.91 15.61
C ARG A 176 2.80 3.86 15.30
N LEU A 177 2.42 4.01 14.04
CA LEU A 177 1.27 4.83 13.63
C LEU A 177 -0.03 4.30 14.27
N TYR A 178 -0.21 2.99 14.26
CA TYR A 178 -1.38 2.35 14.87
C TYR A 178 -1.49 2.63 16.37
N VAL A 179 -0.41 2.42 17.14
CA VAL A 179 -0.36 2.65 18.60
C VAL A 179 -0.62 4.10 18.96
N HIS A 180 -0.19 5.04 18.12
CA HIS A 180 -0.42 6.46 18.33
C HIS A 180 -1.75 6.98 17.74
N ASN A 181 -2.64 6.10 17.28
CA ASN A 181 -3.94 6.44 16.69
C ASN A 181 -3.84 7.35 15.45
N VAL A 182 -2.73 7.27 14.70
CA VAL A 182 -2.59 7.92 13.40
C VAL A 182 -3.26 7.01 12.36
N LEU A 183 -4.59 6.99 12.37
CA LEU A 183 -5.42 6.06 11.62
C LEU A 183 -6.27 6.80 10.57
N PRO A 184 -6.75 6.13 9.52
CA PRO A 184 -7.71 6.73 8.59
C PRO A 184 -8.88 7.36 9.32
N LYS A 185 -9.27 8.56 8.88
CA LYS A 185 -10.28 9.46 9.47
C LYS A 185 -9.86 10.15 10.78
N ALA A 186 -8.69 9.88 11.35
CA ALA A 186 -8.18 10.65 12.48
C ALA A 186 -7.92 12.10 12.06
N LYS A 187 -8.40 13.03 12.88
CA LYS A 187 -8.14 14.46 12.69
C LYS A 187 -6.89 14.85 13.46
N GLY A 188 -6.09 15.70 12.85
CA GLY A 188 -4.85 16.18 13.46
C GLY A 188 -4.48 17.57 13.00
N LYS A 189 -3.39 18.07 13.59
CA LYS A 189 -2.80 19.37 13.28
C LYS A 189 -1.28 19.28 13.30
N VAL A 190 -0.62 19.91 12.37
CA VAL A 190 0.84 20.08 12.39
C VAL A 190 1.19 21.17 13.41
N ILE A 191 1.91 20.79 14.46
CA ILE A 191 2.34 21.72 15.52
C ILE A 191 3.61 22.45 15.12
N SER A 192 4.63 21.71 14.70
CA SER A 192 5.92 22.26 14.25
C SER A 192 6.62 21.30 13.29
N ILE A 193 7.54 21.82 12.51
CA ILE A 193 8.39 21.06 11.58
C ILE A 193 9.84 21.42 11.90
N ILE A 194 10.60 20.48 12.44
CA ILE A 194 11.99 20.69 12.85
C ILE A 194 12.88 19.59 12.31
N ASN A 195 13.93 19.94 11.57
CA ASN A 195 14.91 19.00 11.01
C ASN A 195 14.30 17.85 10.17
N GLY A 196 13.17 18.11 9.49
CA GLY A 196 12.47 17.09 8.67
C GLY A 196 11.59 16.15 9.50
N GLU A 197 11.33 16.45 10.76
CA GLU A 197 10.35 15.76 11.61
C GLU A 197 9.09 16.63 11.77
N PHE A 198 7.95 16.03 11.56
CA PHE A 198 6.64 16.63 11.74
C PHE A 198 6.13 16.30 13.14
N LYS A 199 6.08 17.31 14.02
CA LYS A 199 5.37 17.18 15.28
C LYS A 199 3.90 17.44 15.00
N ILE A 200 3.07 16.42 15.14
CA ILE A 200 1.63 16.51 14.93
C ILE A 200 0.87 16.25 16.22
N GLU A 201 -0.32 16.82 16.33
CA GLU A 201 -1.30 16.44 17.34
C GLU A 201 -2.38 15.59 16.66
N VAL A 202 -2.63 14.39 17.16
CA VAL A 202 -3.70 13.48 16.71
C VAL A 202 -4.33 12.84 17.94
N ALA A 203 -5.68 12.82 17.99
CA ALA A 203 -6.42 12.26 19.12
C ALA A 203 -5.98 12.83 20.51
N GLY A 204 -5.60 14.11 20.56
CA GLY A 204 -5.14 14.79 21.77
C GLY A 204 -3.74 14.39 22.25
N LYS A 205 -2.95 13.72 21.41
CA LYS A 205 -1.57 13.33 21.71
C LYS A 205 -0.61 13.91 20.69
N GLU A 206 0.56 14.31 21.15
CA GLU A 206 1.65 14.73 20.26
C GLU A 206 2.44 13.52 19.76
N VAL A 207 2.69 13.47 18.48
CA VAL A 207 3.43 12.39 17.79
C VAL A 207 4.46 13.02 16.86
N LEU A 208 5.69 12.50 16.88
CA LEU A 208 6.73 12.89 15.93
C LEU A 208 6.67 11.96 14.73
N ILE A 209 6.55 12.51 13.53
CA ILE A 209 6.50 11.78 12.26
C ILE A 209 7.73 12.14 11.43
N PRO A 210 8.68 11.22 11.22
CA PRO A 210 9.82 11.44 10.33
C PRO A 210 9.38 11.76 8.90
N ILE A 211 10.19 12.53 8.17
CA ILE A 211 9.85 12.96 6.80
C ILE A 211 9.51 11.79 5.87
N ASP A 212 10.19 10.66 6.01
CA ASP A 212 9.92 9.50 5.16
C ASP A 212 8.57 8.88 5.46
N SER A 213 8.16 8.82 6.73
CA SER A 213 6.81 8.40 7.12
C SER A 213 5.75 9.42 6.73
N ALA A 214 6.08 10.73 6.84
CA ALA A 214 5.17 11.81 6.47
C ALA A 214 4.83 11.81 4.95
N LYS A 215 5.74 11.32 4.09
CA LYS A 215 5.49 11.12 2.66
C LYS A 215 4.45 10.04 2.39
N GLU A 216 4.43 9.01 3.23
CA GLU A 216 3.55 7.85 3.07
C GLU A 216 2.20 8.03 3.78
N LEU A 217 2.05 9.06 4.60
CA LEU A 217 0.82 9.42 5.26
C LEU A 217 0.03 10.42 4.40
N LYS A 218 -1.07 9.97 3.81
CA LYS A 218 -1.93 10.80 2.96
C LYS A 218 -3.05 11.44 3.77
N VAL A 219 -3.30 12.73 3.50
CA VAL A 219 -4.23 13.58 4.26
C VAL A 219 -5.08 14.44 3.33
N ILE A 220 -6.22 14.89 3.83
CA ILE A 220 -7.15 15.83 3.21
C ILE A 220 -7.44 16.97 4.17
#